data_0335f89ef2d4fb815bca31be5225f7de
#
_entry.id   0335f89ef2d4fb815bca31be5225f7de
#
_cell.length_a   1.000
_cell.length_b   1.000
_cell.length_c   1.000
_cell.angle_alpha   90.00
_cell.angle_beta   90.00
_cell.angle_gamma   90.00
#
_symmetry.space_group_name_H-M   'P 1'
#
loop_
_entity.id
_entity.type
_entity.pdbx_description
1 polymer ?
#
loop_
_entity_poly.entity_id
_entity_poly.type
_entity_poly.pdbx_seq_one_letter_code
_entity_poly.pdbx_strand_id
1 'polypeptide(L)'
;MLTALFIGLGSIGTRHLKNLTAICAQRGLALRADALRSDLARPLRPGAAELLHSQFTTLQDSAALPHYDLAFITNPTSLHAQALEEIRGLADALFIEKPIVSAEQTDVDLAALLPAGQKAYVAAPMRWCGTMLALKNHLPGLRPYSARVICSSYLPDWRPGVDYRTVYSAHKALGGGVTIDLIHEWDYLVDLFGVPETICNIRGKYSDLEIDSDDLSIYIAQYPTLLAEVHLDYFGRTY
;
A
#
# COMPACT_ATOMS: atom_id res chain seq x y z
N MET A 1 -6.96 7.98 -25.60
CA MET A 1 -7.77 8.00 -24.35
C MET A 1 -7.19 6.92 -23.46
N LEU A 2 -6.86 7.24 -22.20
CA LEU A 2 -6.42 6.26 -21.20
C LEU A 2 -7.63 5.66 -20.50
N THR A 3 -7.64 4.34 -20.31
CA THR A 3 -8.70 3.63 -19.59
C THR A 3 -8.17 3.07 -18.28
N ALA A 4 -8.89 3.27 -17.17
CA ALA A 4 -8.47 2.83 -15.84
C ALA A 4 -9.61 2.19 -15.06
N LEU A 5 -9.36 1.03 -14.44
CA LEU A 5 -10.27 0.34 -13.54
C LEU A 5 -9.79 0.52 -12.09
N PHE A 6 -10.67 0.97 -11.21
CA PHE A 6 -10.40 1.06 -9.77
C PHE A 6 -11.16 -0.04 -9.03
N ILE A 7 -10.43 -0.98 -8.42
CA ILE A 7 -11.02 -2.02 -7.58
C ILE A 7 -11.00 -1.54 -6.14
N GLY A 8 -12.20 -1.18 -5.65
CA GLY A 8 -12.38 -0.48 -4.40
C GLY A 8 -12.13 1.03 -4.54
N LEU A 9 -13.06 1.84 -4.05
CA LEU A 9 -12.96 3.29 -4.10
C LEU A 9 -13.16 3.91 -2.70
N GLY A 10 -12.33 3.41 -1.77
CA GLY A 10 -12.19 3.95 -0.42
C GLY A 10 -11.38 5.25 -0.41
N SER A 11 -10.75 5.56 0.73
CA SER A 11 -9.93 6.77 0.88
C SER A 11 -8.78 6.81 -0.11
N ILE A 12 -8.01 5.70 -0.17
CA ILE A 12 -6.81 5.64 -1.02
C ILE A 12 -7.18 5.55 -2.51
N GLY A 13 -8.17 4.74 -2.87
CA GLY A 13 -8.64 4.65 -4.26
C GLY A 13 -9.14 5.99 -4.80
N THR A 14 -9.89 6.75 -3.98
CA THR A 14 -10.31 8.11 -4.35
C THR A 14 -9.12 9.06 -4.54
N ARG A 15 -8.08 8.95 -3.69
CA ARG A 15 -6.86 9.74 -3.82
C ARG A 15 -6.15 9.43 -5.13
N HIS A 16 -6.00 8.15 -5.48
CA HIS A 16 -5.37 7.74 -6.74
C HIS A 16 -6.18 8.17 -7.95
N LEU A 17 -7.51 8.07 -7.90
CA LEU A 17 -8.38 8.57 -8.97
C LEU A 17 -8.17 10.06 -9.23
N LYS A 18 -8.17 10.88 -8.17
CA LYS A 18 -7.90 12.33 -8.29
C LYS A 18 -6.51 12.62 -8.85
N ASN A 19 -5.49 11.91 -8.37
CA ASN A 19 -4.12 12.06 -8.85
C ASN A 19 -3.99 11.68 -10.33
N LEU A 20 -4.56 10.53 -10.73
CA LEU A 20 -4.53 10.09 -12.13
C LEU A 20 -5.23 11.10 -13.04
N THR A 21 -6.41 11.60 -12.62
CA THR A 21 -7.15 12.62 -13.36
C THR A 21 -6.31 13.89 -13.56
N ALA A 22 -5.67 14.37 -12.49
CA ALA A 22 -4.80 15.55 -12.56
C ALA A 22 -3.59 15.34 -13.49
N ILE A 23 -2.95 14.17 -13.43
CA ILE A 23 -1.82 13.83 -14.30
C ILE A 23 -2.27 13.74 -15.76
N CYS A 24 -3.42 13.12 -16.04
CA CYS A 24 -3.96 13.05 -17.39
C CYS A 24 -4.26 14.44 -17.94
N ALA A 25 -4.89 15.31 -17.15
CA ALA A 25 -5.17 16.69 -17.53
C ALA A 25 -3.88 17.47 -17.85
N GLN A 26 -2.85 17.37 -17.01
CA GLN A 26 -1.55 18.01 -17.24
C GLN A 26 -0.86 17.52 -18.53
N ARG A 27 -1.12 16.26 -18.91
CA ARG A 27 -0.54 15.64 -20.12
C ARG A 27 -1.44 15.73 -21.35
N GLY A 28 -2.57 16.40 -21.27
CA GLY A 28 -3.54 16.49 -22.37
C GLY A 28 -4.17 15.15 -22.76
N LEU A 29 -4.21 14.19 -21.85
CA LEU A 29 -4.78 12.86 -22.08
C LEU A 29 -6.23 12.81 -21.60
N ALA A 30 -7.14 12.32 -22.45
CA ALA A 30 -8.48 11.98 -22.02
C ALA A 30 -8.41 10.72 -21.15
N LEU A 31 -9.14 10.72 -20.00
CA LEU A 31 -9.25 9.60 -19.08
C LEU A 31 -10.70 9.07 -19.07
N ARG A 32 -10.87 7.76 -19.18
CA ARG A 32 -12.05 7.04 -18.76
C ARG A 32 -11.68 6.23 -17.51
N ALA A 33 -12.31 6.52 -16.37
CA ALA A 33 -12.12 5.80 -15.12
C ALA A 33 -13.42 5.08 -14.74
N ASP A 34 -13.34 3.77 -14.56
CA ASP A 34 -14.44 2.94 -14.10
C ASP A 34 -14.12 2.38 -12.71
N ALA A 35 -15.12 2.08 -11.88
CA ALA A 35 -14.94 1.56 -10.54
C ALA A 35 -15.73 0.28 -10.28
N LEU A 36 -15.03 -0.79 -9.89
CA LEU A 36 -15.61 -2.00 -9.32
C LEU A 36 -15.74 -1.82 -7.80
N ARG A 37 -16.96 -1.87 -7.29
CA ARG A 37 -17.29 -1.62 -5.88
C ARG A 37 -18.11 -2.78 -5.33
N SER A 38 -17.90 -3.13 -4.06
CA SER A 38 -18.70 -4.17 -3.40
C SER A 38 -20.14 -3.74 -3.11
N ASP A 39 -20.39 -2.43 -3.03
CA ASP A 39 -21.72 -1.86 -2.73
C ASP A 39 -21.85 -0.47 -3.36
N LEU A 40 -22.80 -0.31 -4.27
CA LEU A 40 -23.09 0.98 -4.92
C LEU A 40 -23.94 1.92 -4.05
N ALA A 41 -24.65 1.40 -3.05
CA ALA A 41 -25.44 2.22 -2.12
C ALA A 41 -24.53 3.00 -1.14
N ARG A 42 -23.32 2.51 -0.89
CA ARG A 42 -22.36 3.23 -0.05
C ARG A 42 -21.90 4.51 -0.75
N PRO A 43 -22.06 5.70 -0.12
CA PRO A 43 -21.71 6.97 -0.76
C PRO A 43 -20.22 7.02 -1.10
N LEU A 44 -19.92 7.64 -2.23
CA LEU A 44 -18.55 7.98 -2.62
C LEU A 44 -18.02 9.14 -1.78
N ARG A 45 -16.71 9.22 -1.67
CA ARG A 45 -16.08 10.40 -1.09
C ARG A 45 -16.29 11.63 -1.99
N PRO A 46 -16.35 12.86 -1.41
CA PRO A 46 -16.56 14.08 -2.17
C PRO A 46 -15.59 14.23 -3.34
N GLY A 47 -16.12 14.58 -4.49
CA GLY A 47 -15.39 14.81 -5.73
C GLY A 47 -14.89 13.54 -6.41
N ALA A 48 -15.41 12.35 -6.09
CA ALA A 48 -15.08 11.12 -6.78
C ALA A 48 -16.09 10.75 -7.86
N ALA A 49 -17.38 11.07 -7.65
CA ALA A 49 -18.43 10.70 -8.57
C ALA A 49 -18.25 11.36 -9.96
N GLU A 50 -17.86 12.61 -9.97
CA GLU A 50 -17.68 13.43 -11.18
C GLU A 50 -16.47 12.98 -12.02
N LEU A 51 -15.56 12.19 -11.45
CA LEU A 51 -14.36 11.70 -12.10
C LEU A 51 -14.54 10.29 -12.70
N LEU A 52 -15.67 9.63 -12.39
CA LEU A 52 -15.95 8.29 -12.86
C LEU A 52 -16.85 8.33 -14.11
N HIS A 53 -16.53 7.45 -15.06
CA HIS A 53 -17.39 7.20 -16.21
C HIS A 53 -18.49 6.19 -15.83
N SER A 54 -18.13 5.10 -15.16
CA SER A 54 -19.06 4.05 -14.74
C SER A 54 -18.71 3.45 -13.37
N GLN A 55 -19.71 2.87 -12.71
CA GLN A 55 -19.56 2.11 -11.48
C GLN A 55 -20.39 0.83 -11.60
N PHE A 56 -19.83 -0.28 -11.15
CA PHE A 56 -20.50 -1.58 -11.19
C PHE A 56 -20.02 -2.48 -10.03
N THR A 57 -20.77 -3.55 -9.78
CA THR A 57 -20.43 -4.52 -8.71
C THR A 57 -19.85 -5.83 -9.26
N THR A 58 -19.84 -6.01 -10.55
CA THR A 58 -19.29 -7.19 -11.23
C THR A 58 -18.62 -6.80 -12.54
N LEU A 59 -17.58 -7.52 -12.93
CA LEU A 59 -16.90 -7.33 -14.22
C LEU A 59 -17.72 -7.78 -15.42
N GLN A 60 -18.81 -8.53 -15.21
CA GLN A 60 -19.76 -8.93 -16.25
C GLN A 60 -20.78 -7.84 -16.59
N ASP A 61 -20.75 -6.70 -15.88
CA ASP A 61 -21.60 -5.55 -16.20
C ASP A 61 -21.28 -5.01 -17.59
N SER A 62 -22.31 -4.66 -18.36
CA SER A 62 -22.15 -4.14 -19.73
C SER A 62 -21.42 -2.78 -19.77
N ALA A 63 -21.33 -2.06 -18.67
CA ALA A 63 -20.56 -0.83 -18.56
C ALA A 63 -19.05 -1.07 -18.39
N ALA A 64 -18.62 -2.27 -17.97
CA ALA A 64 -17.22 -2.64 -17.89
C ALA A 64 -16.61 -2.77 -19.28
N LEU A 65 -15.35 -2.35 -19.43
CA LEU A 65 -14.61 -2.62 -20.67
C LEU A 65 -14.06 -4.04 -20.67
N PRO A 66 -13.89 -4.65 -21.85
CA PRO A 66 -13.25 -5.96 -21.97
C PRO A 66 -11.76 -5.93 -21.63
N HIS A 67 -11.15 -4.74 -21.64
CA HIS A 67 -9.74 -4.52 -21.30
C HIS A 67 -9.49 -3.07 -20.91
N TYR A 68 -8.50 -2.85 -20.01
CA TYR A 68 -8.08 -1.54 -19.52
C TYR A 68 -6.57 -1.34 -19.72
N ASP A 69 -6.13 -0.09 -19.87
CA ASP A 69 -4.70 0.23 -19.88
C ASP A 69 -4.10 0.08 -18.48
N LEU A 70 -4.88 0.45 -17.44
CA LEU A 70 -4.45 0.41 -16.03
C LEU A 70 -5.53 -0.19 -15.13
N ALA A 71 -5.12 -0.98 -14.12
CA ALA A 71 -6.00 -1.34 -13.02
C ALA A 71 -5.34 -0.96 -11.67
N PHE A 72 -6.14 -0.37 -10.79
CA PHE A 72 -5.75 0.03 -9.44
C PHE A 72 -6.38 -0.90 -8.42
N ILE A 73 -5.56 -1.64 -7.67
CA ILE A 73 -6.00 -2.50 -6.57
C ILE A 73 -5.94 -1.67 -5.30
N THR A 74 -7.09 -1.20 -4.85
CA THR A 74 -7.23 -0.26 -3.73
C THR A 74 -8.37 -0.65 -2.77
N ASN A 75 -8.82 -1.88 -2.84
CA ASN A 75 -9.71 -2.54 -1.90
C ASN A 75 -8.95 -2.92 -0.59
N PRO A 76 -9.60 -3.49 0.42
CA PRO A 76 -8.90 -3.98 1.61
C PRO A 76 -7.83 -5.04 1.28
N THR A 77 -6.69 -4.98 1.98
CA THR A 77 -5.52 -5.85 1.72
C THR A 77 -5.85 -7.33 1.65
N SER A 78 -6.71 -7.81 2.54
CA SER A 78 -7.15 -9.21 2.56
C SER A 78 -7.86 -9.67 1.27
N LEU A 79 -8.31 -8.73 0.44
CA LEU A 79 -8.99 -8.98 -0.83
C LEU A 79 -8.11 -8.73 -2.07
N HIS A 80 -6.85 -8.30 -1.88
CA HIS A 80 -5.96 -8.01 -3.01
C HIS A 80 -5.69 -9.24 -3.87
N ALA A 81 -5.37 -10.38 -3.24
CA ALA A 81 -5.09 -11.63 -3.96
C ALA A 81 -6.28 -12.05 -4.82
N GLN A 82 -7.49 -12.04 -4.26
CA GLN A 82 -8.71 -12.34 -5.00
C GLN A 82 -8.92 -11.35 -6.16
N ALA A 83 -8.76 -10.05 -5.91
CA ALA A 83 -8.92 -9.03 -6.95
C ALA A 83 -7.92 -9.22 -8.10
N LEU A 84 -6.66 -9.56 -7.80
CA LEU A 84 -5.64 -9.83 -8.80
C LEU A 84 -5.98 -11.06 -9.67
N GLU A 85 -6.53 -12.10 -9.05
CA GLU A 85 -7.05 -13.26 -9.78
C GLU A 85 -8.21 -12.89 -10.73
N GLU A 86 -9.19 -12.13 -10.23
CA GLU A 86 -10.39 -11.74 -10.96
C GLU A 86 -10.08 -10.88 -12.20
N ILE A 87 -9.03 -10.04 -12.11
CA ILE A 87 -8.66 -9.15 -13.24
C ILE A 87 -7.51 -9.68 -14.09
N ARG A 88 -7.12 -10.93 -13.89
CA ARG A 88 -6.02 -11.52 -14.66
C ARG A 88 -6.20 -11.35 -16.17
N GLY A 89 -5.25 -10.69 -16.82
CA GLY A 89 -5.30 -10.39 -18.26
C GLY A 89 -6.28 -9.27 -18.66
N LEU A 90 -6.93 -8.62 -17.71
CA LEU A 90 -7.89 -7.54 -17.98
C LEU A 90 -7.21 -6.16 -18.12
N ALA A 91 -5.97 -6.02 -17.70
CA ALA A 91 -5.25 -4.75 -17.76
C ALA A 91 -3.80 -4.92 -18.19
N ASP A 92 -3.28 -3.95 -18.94
CA ASP A 92 -1.87 -3.92 -19.38
C ASP A 92 -0.90 -3.69 -18.22
N ALA A 93 -1.31 -2.86 -17.26
CA ALA A 93 -0.51 -2.56 -16.10
C ALA A 93 -1.36 -2.47 -14.81
N LEU A 94 -0.74 -2.88 -13.70
CA LEU A 94 -1.36 -2.90 -12.38
C LEU A 94 -0.68 -1.90 -11.46
N PHE A 95 -1.47 -1.15 -10.72
CA PHE A 95 -1.03 -0.35 -9.57
C PHE A 95 -1.66 -0.97 -8.32
N ILE A 96 -0.85 -1.52 -7.44
CA ILE A 96 -1.32 -2.32 -6.30
C ILE A 96 -0.98 -1.56 -5.01
N GLU A 97 -1.97 -1.33 -4.15
CA GLU A 97 -1.70 -0.78 -2.82
C GLU A 97 -0.92 -1.77 -1.94
N LYS A 98 -0.13 -1.19 -1.07
CA LYS A 98 0.64 -1.95 -0.09
C LYS A 98 -0.23 -2.35 1.12
N PRO A 99 0.10 -3.50 1.73
CA PRO A 99 0.91 -4.60 1.21
C PRO A 99 0.13 -5.38 0.15
N ILE A 100 0.83 -6.16 -0.69
CA ILE A 100 0.17 -6.94 -1.75
C ILE A 100 -0.77 -7.99 -1.15
N VAL A 101 -0.37 -8.59 -0.04
CA VAL A 101 -1.14 -9.58 0.72
C VAL A 101 -1.08 -9.27 2.21
N SER A 102 -2.04 -9.76 3.00
CA SER A 102 -2.02 -9.62 4.45
C SER A 102 -1.03 -10.60 5.11
N ALA A 103 -0.68 -10.35 6.36
CA ALA A 103 0.27 -11.19 7.11
C ALA A 103 -0.24 -12.64 7.34
N GLU A 104 -1.55 -12.85 7.28
CA GLU A 104 -2.19 -14.17 7.41
C GLU A 104 -2.20 -14.96 6.10
N GLN A 105 -1.96 -14.33 4.96
CA GLN A 105 -1.95 -14.95 3.63
C GLN A 105 -0.55 -15.46 3.27
N THR A 106 0.01 -16.36 4.08
CA THR A 106 1.39 -16.86 3.94
C THR A 106 1.57 -17.87 2.81
N ASP A 107 0.49 -18.45 2.33
CA ASP A 107 0.42 -19.49 1.29
C ASP A 107 0.14 -18.93 -0.12
N VAL A 108 0.00 -17.61 -0.25
CA VAL A 108 -0.25 -16.98 -1.55
C VAL A 108 1.02 -16.97 -2.40
N ASP A 109 0.95 -17.60 -3.56
CA ASP A 109 2.01 -17.54 -4.57
C ASP A 109 1.95 -16.22 -5.36
N LEU A 110 2.79 -15.27 -4.99
CA LEU A 110 2.88 -13.97 -5.67
C LEU A 110 3.33 -14.09 -7.13
N ALA A 111 4.12 -15.10 -7.49
CA ALA A 111 4.55 -15.31 -8.87
C ALA A 111 3.37 -15.80 -9.74
N ALA A 112 2.46 -16.57 -9.15
CA ALA A 112 1.23 -16.96 -9.81
C ALA A 112 0.24 -15.80 -9.99
N LEU A 113 0.15 -14.90 -8.98
CA LEU A 113 -0.70 -13.70 -9.07
C LEU A 113 -0.18 -12.65 -10.07
N LEU A 114 1.14 -12.51 -10.16
CA LEU A 114 1.82 -11.54 -11.01
C LEU A 114 2.74 -12.28 -12.00
N PRO A 115 2.17 -12.90 -13.05
CA PRO A 115 2.94 -13.70 -13.98
C PRO A 115 4.00 -12.88 -14.70
N ALA A 116 5.06 -13.55 -15.16
CA ALA A 116 6.15 -12.92 -15.89
C ALA A 116 5.60 -12.14 -17.11
N GLY A 117 6.03 -10.90 -17.27
CA GLY A 117 5.55 -10.00 -18.33
C GLY A 117 4.39 -9.09 -17.93
N GLN A 118 3.66 -9.37 -16.84
CA GLN A 118 2.68 -8.43 -16.29
C GLN A 118 3.39 -7.20 -15.73
N LYS A 119 3.08 -6.03 -16.25
CA LYS A 119 3.57 -4.78 -15.63
C LYS A 119 2.82 -4.54 -14.34
N ALA A 120 3.54 -4.49 -13.23
CA ALA A 120 2.96 -4.21 -11.92
C ALA A 120 3.85 -3.25 -11.13
N TYR A 121 3.21 -2.32 -10.43
CA TYR A 121 3.86 -1.40 -9.48
C TYR A 121 3.14 -1.48 -8.15
N VAL A 122 3.89 -1.77 -7.09
CA VAL A 122 3.38 -1.73 -5.72
C VAL A 122 3.58 -0.33 -5.15
N ALA A 123 2.56 0.22 -4.51
CA ALA A 123 2.58 1.57 -3.95
C ALA A 123 3.69 1.73 -2.90
N ALA A 124 4.77 2.36 -3.29
CA ALA A 124 5.96 2.61 -2.47
C ALA A 124 6.26 4.12 -2.45
N PRO A 125 5.39 4.96 -1.84
CA PRO A 125 5.51 6.42 -1.93
C PRO A 125 6.79 6.97 -1.32
N MET A 126 7.33 6.32 -0.27
CA MET A 126 8.55 6.77 0.39
C MET A 126 9.78 6.75 -0.53
N ARG A 127 9.85 5.84 -1.50
CA ARG A 127 10.93 5.79 -2.50
C ARG A 127 11.08 7.08 -3.30
N TRP A 128 10.00 7.86 -3.41
CA TRP A 128 9.92 9.07 -4.22
C TRP A 128 9.93 10.36 -3.40
N CYS A 129 10.03 10.28 -2.08
CA CYS A 129 10.16 11.47 -1.26
C CYS A 129 11.57 12.08 -1.40
N GLY A 130 11.66 13.41 -1.26
CA GLY A 130 12.92 14.15 -1.48
C GLY A 130 14.07 13.62 -0.61
N THR A 131 13.80 13.22 0.61
CA THR A 131 14.80 12.65 1.55
C THR A 131 15.39 11.34 1.02
N MET A 132 14.53 10.41 0.55
CA MET A 132 15.00 9.13 0.02
C MET A 132 15.74 9.31 -1.30
N LEU A 133 15.29 10.21 -2.17
CA LEU A 133 16.01 10.55 -3.40
C LEU A 133 17.39 11.17 -3.09
N ALA A 134 17.46 12.05 -2.10
CA ALA A 134 18.75 12.61 -1.65
C ALA A 134 19.69 11.54 -1.11
N LEU A 135 19.19 10.63 -0.26
CA LEU A 135 19.97 9.50 0.24
C LEU A 135 20.50 8.61 -0.89
N LYS A 136 19.66 8.24 -1.85
CA LYS A 136 20.09 7.47 -3.03
C LYS A 136 21.23 8.13 -3.81
N ASN A 137 21.18 9.45 -3.95
CA ASN A 137 22.20 10.19 -4.66
C ASN A 137 23.52 10.31 -3.87
N HIS A 138 23.49 10.23 -2.54
CA HIS A 138 24.67 10.38 -1.69
C HIS A 138 25.29 9.05 -1.26
N LEU A 139 24.53 7.96 -1.21
CA LEU A 139 25.01 6.63 -0.81
C LEU A 139 26.14 6.08 -1.72
N PRO A 140 26.10 6.26 -3.06
CA PRO A 140 27.22 5.84 -3.90
C PRO A 140 28.54 6.50 -3.47
N GLY A 141 29.53 5.70 -3.13
CA GLY A 141 30.84 6.17 -2.61
C GLY A 141 30.93 6.25 -1.08
N LEU A 142 29.83 6.06 -0.35
CA LEU A 142 29.83 5.88 1.09
C LEU A 142 29.88 4.39 1.47
N ARG A 143 30.43 4.12 2.63
CA ARG A 143 30.42 2.78 3.22
C ARG A 143 29.75 2.84 4.58
N PRO A 144 28.42 2.79 4.65
CA PRO A 144 27.72 2.76 5.92
C PRO A 144 28.04 1.46 6.68
N TYR A 145 28.24 1.58 7.99
CA TYR A 145 28.46 0.44 8.89
C TYR A 145 27.18 0.04 9.61
N SER A 146 26.29 0.99 9.80
CA SER A 146 24.99 0.76 10.43
C SER A 146 23.93 1.68 9.86
N ALA A 147 22.68 1.22 9.94
CA ALA A 147 21.47 2.03 9.70
C ALA A 147 20.56 1.88 10.90
N ARG A 148 19.95 2.98 11.34
CA ARG A 148 18.89 2.95 12.34
C ARG A 148 17.66 3.65 11.78
N VAL A 149 16.56 2.91 11.77
CA VAL A 149 15.25 3.37 11.32
C VAL A 149 14.31 3.36 12.51
N ILE A 150 13.69 4.50 12.77
CA ILE A 150 12.70 4.64 13.83
C ILE A 150 11.46 5.27 13.20
N CYS A 151 10.35 4.55 13.24
CA CYS A 151 9.04 5.07 12.91
C CYS A 151 8.12 4.85 14.12
N SER A 152 7.94 5.93 14.87
CA SER A 152 7.21 5.94 16.13
C SER A 152 6.10 6.97 15.99
N SER A 153 4.85 6.55 16.09
CA SER A 153 3.71 7.44 15.90
C SER A 153 2.52 7.02 16.76
N TYR A 154 1.72 7.99 17.22
CA TYR A 154 0.60 7.72 18.11
C TYR A 154 -0.67 7.38 17.34
N LEU A 155 -1.05 6.10 17.28
CA LEU A 155 -2.19 5.61 16.52
C LEU A 155 -3.50 6.41 16.77
N PRO A 156 -3.85 6.81 18.02
CA PRO A 156 -5.04 7.62 18.26
C PRO A 156 -5.06 8.98 17.52
N ASP A 157 -3.89 9.53 17.18
CA ASP A 157 -3.79 10.83 16.49
C ASP A 157 -3.83 10.72 14.96
N TRP A 158 -3.76 9.52 14.41
CA TRP A 158 -3.72 9.32 12.95
C TRP A 158 -4.96 9.82 12.21
N ARG A 159 -6.11 9.81 12.88
CA ARG A 159 -7.39 10.22 12.30
C ARG A 159 -8.20 11.05 13.29
N PRO A 160 -7.99 12.37 13.33
CA PRO A 160 -8.70 13.24 14.27
C PRO A 160 -10.22 13.05 14.18
N GLY A 161 -10.86 12.89 15.34
CA GLY A 161 -12.32 12.68 15.43
C GLY A 161 -12.81 11.27 15.14
N VAL A 162 -11.91 10.33 14.86
CA VAL A 162 -12.25 8.90 14.68
C VAL A 162 -11.72 8.11 15.87
N ASP A 163 -12.54 7.27 16.47
CA ASP A 163 -12.08 6.35 17.50
C ASP A 163 -11.10 5.34 16.90
N TYR A 164 -9.83 5.39 17.32
CA TYR A 164 -8.76 4.55 16.80
C TYR A 164 -9.04 3.05 17.00
N ARG A 165 -9.85 2.68 17.99
CA ARG A 165 -10.24 1.30 18.27
C ARG A 165 -11.13 0.70 17.19
N THR A 166 -11.74 1.53 16.35
CA THR A 166 -12.63 1.09 15.25
C THR A 166 -11.95 1.02 13.89
N VAL A 167 -10.68 1.47 13.79
CA VAL A 167 -9.96 1.44 12.52
C VAL A 167 -9.31 0.08 12.28
N TYR A 168 -9.06 -0.28 11.03
CA TYR A 168 -8.45 -1.56 10.68
C TYR A 168 -7.10 -1.80 11.37
N SER A 169 -6.31 -0.75 11.57
CA SER A 169 -5.00 -0.80 12.25
C SER A 169 -5.06 -1.40 13.64
N ALA A 170 -6.20 -1.24 14.34
CA ALA A 170 -6.42 -1.79 15.67
C ALA A 170 -6.74 -3.29 15.68
N HIS A 171 -7.09 -3.87 14.53
CA HIS A 171 -7.63 -5.23 14.44
C HIS A 171 -6.76 -6.16 13.62
N LYS A 172 -6.17 -7.17 14.28
CA LYS A 172 -5.37 -8.20 13.63
C LYS A 172 -6.14 -8.92 12.53
N ALA A 173 -7.40 -9.27 12.79
CA ALA A 173 -8.26 -9.98 11.83
C ALA A 173 -8.54 -9.17 10.55
N LEU A 174 -8.37 -7.85 10.58
CA LEU A 174 -8.49 -6.98 9.41
C LEU A 174 -7.14 -6.73 8.70
N GLY A 175 -6.08 -7.37 9.15
CA GLY A 175 -4.73 -7.17 8.64
C GLY A 175 -4.04 -5.93 9.24
N GLY A 176 -4.50 -5.46 10.41
CA GLY A 176 -3.88 -4.35 11.14
C GLY A 176 -2.64 -4.79 11.90
N GLY A 177 -1.91 -3.79 12.40
CA GLY A 177 -0.70 -3.95 13.18
C GLY A 177 0.43 -3.06 12.67
N VAL A 178 1.28 -2.62 13.60
CA VAL A 178 2.37 -1.68 13.30
C VAL A 178 3.35 -2.21 12.26
N THR A 179 3.60 -3.51 12.28
CA THR A 179 4.48 -4.18 11.32
C THR A 179 4.04 -3.95 9.87
N ILE A 180 2.74 -4.07 9.60
CA ILE A 180 2.18 -3.96 8.25
C ILE A 180 1.89 -2.51 7.88
N ASP A 181 1.39 -1.72 8.81
CA ASP A 181 1.08 -0.32 8.53
C ASP A 181 2.34 0.49 8.21
N LEU A 182 3.42 0.23 8.93
CA LEU A 182 4.70 0.90 8.76
C LEU A 182 5.69 0.10 7.87
N ILE A 183 5.19 -0.75 6.97
CA ILE A 183 6.00 -1.53 6.01
C ILE A 183 6.85 -0.65 5.08
N HIS A 184 6.53 0.63 4.98
CA HIS A 184 7.29 1.60 4.20
C HIS A 184 8.75 1.71 4.63
N GLU A 185 9.02 1.50 5.92
CA GLU A 185 10.37 1.54 6.49
C GLU A 185 11.24 0.39 5.94
N TRP A 186 10.64 -0.78 5.78
CA TRP A 186 11.28 -1.92 5.13
C TRP A 186 11.42 -1.73 3.63
N ASP A 187 10.42 -1.14 2.98
CA ASP A 187 10.42 -0.92 1.54
C ASP A 187 11.61 -0.06 1.11
N TYR A 188 11.83 1.08 1.78
CA TYR A 188 12.97 1.91 1.40
C TYR A 188 14.33 1.35 1.85
N LEU A 189 14.40 0.57 2.94
CA LEU A 189 15.64 -0.11 3.31
C LEU A 189 16.06 -1.12 2.25
N VAL A 190 15.12 -1.92 1.75
CA VAL A 190 15.38 -2.86 0.65
C VAL A 190 15.76 -2.12 -0.63
N ASP A 191 15.15 -0.98 -0.91
CA ASP A 191 15.45 -0.14 -2.06
C ASP A 191 16.87 0.50 -1.98
N LEU A 192 17.34 0.83 -0.76
CA LEU A 192 18.65 1.44 -0.53
C LEU A 192 19.80 0.40 -0.43
N PHE A 193 19.56 -0.72 0.22
CA PHE A 193 20.60 -1.68 0.63
C PHE A 193 20.40 -3.09 0.09
N GLY A 194 19.30 -3.36 -0.62
CA GLY A 194 18.93 -4.68 -1.08
C GLY A 194 18.24 -5.53 0.01
N VAL A 195 18.12 -6.82 -0.25
CA VAL A 195 17.51 -7.77 0.70
C VAL A 195 18.58 -8.18 1.72
N PRO A 196 18.29 -8.12 3.03
CA PRO A 196 19.24 -8.56 4.06
C PRO A 196 19.46 -10.07 4.03
N GLU A 197 20.63 -10.51 4.48
CA GLU A 197 21.01 -11.94 4.57
C GLU A 197 20.26 -12.64 5.72
N THR A 198 20.04 -11.90 6.82
CA THR A 198 19.39 -12.43 8.02
C THR A 198 18.54 -11.35 8.67
N ILE A 199 17.37 -11.74 9.20
CA ILE A 199 16.48 -10.87 9.96
C ILE A 199 16.09 -11.56 11.26
N CYS A 200 16.22 -10.85 12.39
CA CYS A 200 15.60 -11.21 13.66
C CYS A 200 14.49 -10.20 13.94
N ASN A 201 13.29 -10.66 14.27
CA ASN A 201 12.16 -9.81 14.61
C ASN A 201 11.54 -10.23 15.95
N ILE A 202 11.29 -9.24 16.80
CA ILE A 202 10.45 -9.37 17.98
C ILE A 202 9.32 -8.37 17.86
N ARG A 203 8.07 -8.85 17.87
CA ARG A 203 6.88 -8.02 17.77
C ARG A 203 5.79 -8.50 18.71
N GLY A 204 4.89 -7.61 19.05
CA GLY A 204 3.74 -7.93 19.88
C GLY A 204 2.95 -6.70 20.31
N LYS A 205 1.98 -6.96 21.18
CA LYS A 205 1.20 -5.95 21.87
C LYS A 205 1.85 -5.68 23.23
N TYR A 206 2.34 -4.46 23.44
CA TYR A 206 3.11 -4.09 24.63
C TYR A 206 2.58 -2.84 25.35
N SER A 207 1.91 -1.92 24.65
CA SER A 207 1.40 -0.69 25.23
C SER A 207 -0.01 -0.84 25.82
N ASP A 208 -0.55 0.23 26.42
CA ASP A 208 -1.91 0.29 26.96
C ASP A 208 -2.96 0.66 25.88
N LEU A 209 -2.61 0.71 24.59
CA LEU A 209 -3.56 0.95 23.53
C LEU A 209 -4.61 -0.19 23.50
N GLU A 210 -5.88 0.15 23.39
CA GLU A 210 -6.99 -0.80 23.36
C GLU A 210 -7.16 -1.40 21.95
N ILE A 211 -6.18 -2.23 21.53
CA ILE A 211 -6.11 -2.90 20.22
C ILE A 211 -5.70 -4.34 20.39
N ASP A 212 -5.97 -5.21 19.42
CA ASP A 212 -5.58 -6.62 19.41
C ASP A 212 -4.44 -6.94 18.41
N SER A 213 -4.04 -5.96 17.64
CA SER A 213 -2.91 -6.05 16.72
C SER A 213 -1.58 -5.74 17.42
N ASP A 214 -0.44 -6.02 16.76
CA ASP A 214 0.88 -5.64 17.28
C ASP A 214 1.03 -4.11 17.26
N ASP A 215 1.54 -3.55 18.37
CA ASP A 215 1.82 -2.13 18.54
C ASP A 215 3.31 -1.79 18.64
N LEU A 216 4.16 -2.81 18.71
CA LEU A 216 5.62 -2.71 18.69
C LEU A 216 6.21 -3.79 17.81
N SER A 217 7.15 -3.42 16.95
CA SER A 217 7.92 -4.35 16.15
C SER A 217 9.37 -3.87 16.02
N ILE A 218 10.31 -4.68 16.49
CA ILE A 218 11.74 -4.38 16.48
C ILE A 218 12.45 -5.42 15.64
N TYR A 219 13.33 -4.97 14.77
CA TYR A 219 14.12 -5.83 13.90
C TYR A 219 15.60 -5.51 14.00
N ILE A 220 16.41 -6.57 13.85
CA ILE A 220 17.84 -6.49 13.51
C ILE A 220 18.01 -7.20 12.20
N ALA A 221 18.53 -6.49 11.20
CA ALA A 221 18.77 -7.02 9.85
C ALA A 221 20.25 -6.94 9.50
N GLN A 222 20.81 -8.07 9.12
CA GLN A 222 22.20 -8.20 8.72
C GLN A 222 22.31 -8.16 7.20
N TYR A 223 23.16 -7.26 6.73
CA TYR A 223 23.60 -7.15 5.33
C TYR A 223 25.09 -7.50 5.25
N PRO A 224 25.65 -7.74 4.07
CA PRO A 224 27.08 -8.09 3.92
C PRO A 224 28.04 -7.07 4.54
N THR A 225 27.67 -5.77 4.59
CA THR A 225 28.57 -4.69 5.02
C THR A 225 28.00 -3.77 6.09
N LEU A 226 26.72 -3.94 6.48
CA LEU A 226 26.09 -3.11 7.49
C LEU A 226 25.10 -3.91 8.35
N LEU A 227 24.83 -3.40 9.55
CA LEU A 227 23.75 -3.87 10.42
C LEU A 227 22.66 -2.81 10.49
N ALA A 228 21.39 -3.19 10.28
CA ALA A 228 20.27 -2.29 10.40
C ALA A 228 19.40 -2.63 11.61
N GLU A 229 19.02 -1.61 12.36
CA GLU A 229 18.01 -1.62 13.41
C GLU A 229 16.73 -0.97 12.88
N VAL A 230 15.57 -1.63 13.03
CA VAL A 230 14.27 -1.04 12.66
C VAL A 230 13.35 -1.11 13.87
N HIS A 231 12.86 0.04 14.31
CA HIS A 231 11.92 0.19 15.41
C HIS A 231 10.62 0.82 14.90
N LEU A 232 9.53 0.10 15.03
CA LEU A 232 8.20 0.53 14.62
C LEU A 232 7.26 0.47 15.82
N ASP A 233 6.58 1.58 16.14
CA ASP A 233 5.59 1.57 17.21
C ASP A 233 4.39 2.51 16.97
N TYR A 234 3.27 2.22 17.68
CA TYR A 234 2.03 2.99 17.64
C TYR A 234 1.84 3.93 18.83
N PHE A 235 2.82 4.05 19.70
CA PHE A 235 2.67 4.80 20.95
C PHE A 235 3.64 5.97 21.12
N GLY A 236 4.44 6.29 20.11
CA GLY A 236 5.28 7.47 20.11
C GLY A 236 4.47 8.76 20.02
N ARG A 237 4.67 9.66 20.99
CA ARG A 237 3.91 10.92 21.13
C ARG A 237 4.69 12.17 20.74
N THR A 238 5.98 12.04 20.50
CA THR A 238 6.88 13.14 20.11
C THR A 238 7.72 12.72 18.92
N TYR A 239 7.90 13.63 17.99
CA TYR A 239 8.76 13.46 16.81
C TYR A 239 10.12 14.12 17.07
#